data_d413662676047c8652cb1c3a99f0b844
#
_entry.id   d413662676047c8652cb1c3a99f0b844
#
_cell.length_a   1.000
_cell.length_b   1.000
_cell.length_c   1.000
_cell.angle_alpha   90.00
_cell.angle_beta   90.00
_cell.angle_gamma   90.00
#
_symmetry.space_group_name_H-M   'P 1'
#
loop_
_entity.id
_entity.type
_entity.pdbx_description
1 polymer ?
#
loop_
_entity_poly.entity_id
_entity_poly.type
_entity_poly.pdbx_seq_one_letter_code
_entity_poly.pdbx_strand_id
1 'polypeptide(L)'
;MKKILEDVMLICVGNSKVKGDSLGPMLGSFFENNNLYDAIVIGTTNNPLSYNKLEQMKNYIDSNKLKKKIIIDSALGNSMSIGKIYISEKSFIVGDGVNKGIKLDADFIIKGVVGTNHTCIEKNKKELQNVDEKILKSIMNKIIEILPILVWKKYIG
;
A
#
# COMPACT_ATOMS: atom_id res chain seq x y z
N MET A 1 -0.49 -2.80 -27.98
CA MET A 1 -1.45 -2.13 -27.08
C MET A 1 -0.84 -1.97 -25.69
N LYS A 2 -0.88 -0.76 -25.18
CA LYS A 2 -0.29 -0.46 -23.86
C LYS A 2 -1.11 -1.12 -22.75
N LYS A 3 -0.45 -1.86 -21.88
CA LYS A 3 -1.12 -2.51 -20.76
C LYS A 3 -1.39 -1.52 -19.61
N ILE A 4 -2.37 -1.84 -18.78
CA ILE A 4 -2.70 -1.01 -17.63
C ILE A 4 -1.53 -1.03 -16.64
N LEU A 5 -1.12 0.14 -16.17
CA LEU A 5 -0.02 0.33 -15.20
C LEU A 5 1.37 -0.06 -15.74
N GLU A 6 1.59 -0.05 -17.05
CA GLU A 6 2.86 -0.47 -17.68
C GLU A 6 4.09 0.28 -17.13
N ASP A 7 3.96 1.57 -16.85
CA ASP A 7 5.07 2.39 -16.36
C ASP A 7 5.00 2.64 -14.84
N VAL A 8 4.40 1.74 -14.09
CA VAL A 8 4.14 1.91 -12.66
C VAL A 8 4.89 0.88 -11.84
N MET A 9 5.45 1.32 -10.72
CA MET A 9 5.96 0.46 -9.66
C MET A 9 4.98 0.56 -8.48
N LEU A 10 4.36 -0.56 -8.13
CA LEU A 10 3.50 -0.68 -6.97
C LEU A 10 4.32 -1.18 -5.78
N ILE A 11 4.38 -0.37 -4.74
CA ILE A 11 5.12 -0.67 -3.51
C ILE A 11 4.06 -0.98 -2.45
N CYS A 12 3.79 -2.26 -2.25
CA CYS A 12 2.71 -2.76 -1.43
C CYS A 12 3.24 -3.17 -0.05
N VAL A 13 3.18 -2.23 0.89
CA VAL A 13 3.76 -2.40 2.23
C VAL A 13 2.81 -3.19 3.11
N GLY A 14 3.35 -4.11 3.90
CA GLY A 14 2.59 -4.83 4.90
C GLY A 14 3.15 -6.19 5.26
N ASN A 15 2.43 -6.86 6.14
CA ASN A 15 2.76 -8.20 6.63
C ASN A 15 1.57 -9.14 6.37
N SER A 16 1.81 -10.19 5.59
CA SER A 16 0.75 -11.14 5.23
C SER A 16 0.28 -12.00 6.41
N LYS A 17 1.02 -12.05 7.51
CA LYS A 17 0.65 -12.81 8.72
C LYS A 17 -0.27 -12.06 9.66
N VAL A 18 -0.45 -10.76 9.47
CA VAL A 18 -1.33 -9.91 10.28
C VAL A 18 -2.46 -9.44 9.39
N LYS A 19 -3.70 -9.81 9.74
CA LYS A 19 -4.87 -9.62 8.88
C LYS A 19 -5.04 -8.17 8.41
N GLY A 20 -5.03 -7.20 9.32
CA GLY A 20 -5.18 -5.78 8.97
C GLY A 20 -3.99 -5.21 8.22
N ASP A 21 -2.83 -5.82 8.33
CA ASP A 21 -1.60 -5.41 7.66
C ASP A 21 -1.37 -6.16 6.34
N SER A 22 -2.31 -6.99 5.94
CA SER A 22 -2.24 -7.79 4.72
C SER A 22 -2.78 -7.08 3.48
N LEU A 23 -3.33 -5.89 3.62
CA LEU A 23 -3.92 -5.14 2.51
C LEU A 23 -2.93 -4.95 1.35
N GLY A 24 -1.74 -4.43 1.64
CA GLY A 24 -0.68 -4.25 0.65
C GLY A 24 -0.30 -5.55 -0.05
N PRO A 25 0.13 -6.59 0.71
CA PRO A 25 0.47 -7.88 0.11
C PRO A 25 -0.64 -8.51 -0.73
N MET A 26 -1.89 -8.43 -0.29
CA MET A 26 -3.03 -8.97 -1.05
C MET A 26 -3.23 -8.23 -2.37
N LEU A 27 -3.14 -6.90 -2.37
CA LEU A 27 -3.20 -6.10 -3.59
C LEU A 27 -2.01 -6.39 -4.50
N GLY A 28 -0.81 -6.50 -3.94
CA GLY A 28 0.37 -6.86 -4.72
C GLY A 28 0.18 -8.19 -5.46
N SER A 29 -0.32 -9.21 -4.77
CA SER A 29 -0.61 -10.51 -5.38
C SER A 29 -1.68 -10.40 -6.46
N PHE A 30 -2.73 -9.61 -6.24
CA PHE A 30 -3.77 -9.38 -7.24
C PHE A 30 -3.16 -8.81 -8.54
N PHE A 31 -2.36 -7.75 -8.45
CA PHE A 31 -1.79 -7.11 -9.63
C PHE A 31 -0.73 -7.96 -10.32
N GLU A 32 0.08 -8.69 -9.55
CA GLU A 32 1.09 -9.58 -10.11
C GLU A 32 0.47 -10.74 -10.90
N ASN A 33 -0.64 -11.28 -10.43
CA ASN A 33 -1.29 -12.45 -11.02
C ASN A 33 -2.34 -12.10 -12.09
N ASN A 34 -2.56 -10.83 -12.37
CA ASN A 34 -3.56 -10.40 -13.34
C ASN A 34 -2.89 -9.84 -14.61
N ASN A 35 -3.04 -10.56 -15.72
CA ASN A 35 -2.40 -10.24 -16.99
C ASN A 35 -2.87 -8.93 -17.64
N LEU A 36 -3.94 -8.32 -17.13
CA LEU A 36 -4.39 -7.00 -17.59
C LEU A 36 -3.47 -5.88 -17.12
N TYR A 37 -2.69 -6.12 -16.08
CA TYR A 37 -1.80 -5.15 -15.49
C TYR A 37 -0.35 -5.54 -15.75
N ASP A 38 0.50 -4.55 -16.00
CA ASP A 38 1.92 -4.75 -16.28
C ASP A 38 2.81 -3.88 -15.37
N ALA A 39 2.39 -3.72 -14.13
CA ALA A 39 3.17 -3.00 -13.14
C ALA A 39 4.32 -3.86 -12.61
N ILE A 40 5.40 -3.19 -12.19
CA ILE A 40 6.39 -3.83 -11.31
C ILE A 40 5.78 -3.84 -9.91
N VAL A 41 5.61 -5.02 -9.33
CA VAL A 41 5.03 -5.19 -8.01
C VAL A 41 6.09 -5.58 -7.00
N ILE A 42 6.19 -4.82 -5.91
CA ILE A 42 7.03 -5.14 -4.76
C ILE A 42 6.10 -5.31 -3.56
N GLY A 43 6.14 -6.48 -2.95
CA GLY A 43 5.25 -6.82 -1.84
C GLY A 43 4.03 -7.62 -2.28
N THR A 44 4.08 -8.93 -2.05
CA THR A 44 3.00 -9.87 -2.35
C THR A 44 2.74 -10.72 -1.11
N THR A 45 1.70 -11.54 -1.15
CA THR A 45 1.38 -12.45 -0.04
C THR A 45 2.51 -13.44 0.23
N ASN A 46 3.15 -13.96 -0.82
CA ASN A 46 4.26 -14.91 -0.69
C ASN A 46 5.60 -14.23 -0.42
N ASN A 47 5.74 -12.97 -0.76
CA ASN A 47 6.96 -12.20 -0.58
C ASN A 47 6.62 -10.80 -0.07
N PRO A 48 6.12 -10.68 1.17
CA PRO A 48 5.62 -9.42 1.69
C PRO A 48 6.73 -8.40 1.91
N LEU A 49 6.40 -7.15 1.72
CA LEU A 49 7.29 -6.02 1.95
C LEU A 49 7.09 -5.49 3.37
N SER A 50 7.62 -6.22 4.34
CA SER A 50 7.65 -5.79 5.73
C SER A 50 8.64 -4.64 5.92
N TYR A 51 8.60 -4.00 7.07
CA TYR A 51 9.51 -2.89 7.40
C TYR A 51 11.00 -3.26 7.18
N ASN A 52 11.43 -4.42 7.67
CA ASN A 52 12.82 -4.85 7.53
C ASN A 52 13.21 -5.07 6.07
N LYS A 53 12.31 -5.62 5.29
CA LYS A 53 12.55 -5.85 3.86
C LYS A 53 12.54 -4.55 3.07
N LEU A 54 11.72 -3.59 3.46
CA LEU A 54 11.69 -2.28 2.84
C LEU A 54 13.04 -1.56 2.96
N GLU A 55 13.67 -1.66 4.13
CA GLU A 55 15.00 -1.11 4.35
C GLU A 55 16.03 -1.68 3.35
N GLN A 56 15.96 -2.99 3.11
CA GLN A 56 16.82 -3.67 2.13
C GLN A 56 16.49 -3.27 0.69
N MET A 57 15.24 -2.99 0.39
CA MET A 57 14.76 -2.67 -0.97
C MET A 57 14.83 -1.18 -1.31
N LYS A 58 15.10 -0.32 -0.34
CA LYS A 58 15.07 1.13 -0.53
C LYS A 58 15.93 1.60 -1.70
N ASN A 59 17.16 1.12 -1.80
CA ASN A 59 18.08 1.53 -2.87
C ASN A 59 17.56 1.11 -4.24
N TYR A 60 17.01 -0.08 -4.35
CA TYR A 60 16.38 -0.55 -5.59
C TYR A 60 15.20 0.33 -5.98
N ILE A 61 14.33 0.64 -5.03
CA ILE A 61 13.16 1.50 -5.27
C ILE A 61 13.60 2.89 -5.71
N ASP A 62 14.52 3.51 -4.98
CA ASP A 62 14.99 4.87 -5.27
C ASP A 62 15.75 4.96 -6.58
N SER A 63 16.48 3.90 -6.99
CA SER A 63 17.23 3.88 -8.26
C SER A 63 16.33 3.78 -9.49
N ASN A 64 15.09 3.35 -9.34
CA ASN A 64 14.15 3.18 -10.46
C ASN A 64 13.40 4.48 -10.75
N LYS A 65 14.08 5.43 -11.38
CA LYS A 65 13.58 6.81 -11.59
C LYS A 65 12.61 6.95 -12.75
N LEU A 66 12.57 5.97 -13.66
CA LEU A 66 11.73 6.04 -14.87
C LEU A 66 10.30 5.55 -14.63
N LYS A 67 10.04 4.86 -13.52
CA LYS A 67 8.73 4.35 -13.17
C LYS A 67 8.01 5.30 -12.23
N LYS A 68 6.70 5.44 -12.40
CA LYS A 68 5.85 6.08 -11.42
C LYS A 68 5.70 5.17 -10.22
N LYS A 69 5.88 5.70 -9.03
CA LYS A 69 5.86 4.93 -7.79
C LYS A 69 4.59 5.21 -7.03
N ILE A 70 3.88 4.16 -6.69
CA ILE A 70 2.67 4.24 -5.87
C ILE A 70 2.87 3.32 -4.68
N ILE A 71 2.78 3.90 -3.48
CA ILE A 71 2.85 3.15 -2.23
C ILE A 71 1.43 2.83 -1.78
N ILE A 72 1.21 1.58 -1.41
CA ILE A 72 -0.06 1.12 -0.85
C ILE A 72 0.22 0.55 0.53
N ASP A 73 -0.52 1.03 1.53
CA ASP A 73 -0.36 0.61 2.91
C ASP A 73 -1.70 0.65 3.65
N SER A 74 -1.84 -0.16 4.67
CA SER A 74 -2.96 -0.07 5.60
C SER A 74 -2.69 0.98 6.68
N ALA A 75 -3.74 1.49 7.28
CA ALA A 75 -3.64 2.44 8.38
C ALA A 75 -4.74 2.17 9.40
N LEU A 76 -4.47 2.54 10.63
CA LEU A 76 -5.47 2.71 11.66
C LEU A 76 -5.86 4.19 11.72
N GLY A 77 -7.11 4.49 11.95
CA GLY A 77 -7.60 5.86 11.98
C GLY A 77 -8.79 6.04 12.90
N ASN A 78 -9.53 7.11 12.70
CA ASN A 78 -10.78 7.34 13.41
C ASN A 78 -11.78 6.25 13.02
N SER A 79 -12.62 5.82 13.96
CA SER A 79 -13.64 4.79 13.73
C SER A 79 -14.59 5.14 12.57
N MET A 80 -14.86 6.43 12.35
CA MET A 80 -15.68 6.89 11.22
C MET A 80 -14.98 6.81 9.87
N SER A 81 -13.67 6.63 9.86
CA SER A 81 -12.85 6.53 8.64
C SER A 81 -12.64 5.10 8.18
N ILE A 82 -13.04 4.10 8.95
CA ILE A 82 -12.87 2.69 8.60
C ILE A 82 -13.52 2.40 7.25
N GLY A 83 -12.76 1.75 6.36
CA GLY A 83 -13.21 1.45 5.00
C GLY A 83 -12.92 2.54 3.98
N LYS A 84 -12.42 3.68 4.40
CA LYS A 84 -12.03 4.78 3.49
C LYS A 84 -10.60 4.63 3.02
N ILE A 85 -10.29 5.25 1.87
CA ILE A 85 -8.93 5.38 1.36
C ILE A 85 -8.53 6.85 1.37
N TYR A 86 -7.25 7.10 1.66
CA TYR A 86 -6.66 8.42 1.61
C TYR A 86 -5.51 8.41 0.61
N ILE A 87 -5.49 9.40 -0.26
CA ILE A 87 -4.48 9.52 -1.31
C ILE A 87 -3.73 10.82 -1.09
N SER A 88 -2.39 10.74 -1.08
CA SER A 88 -1.52 11.90 -0.98
C SER A 88 -0.40 11.82 -2.01
N GLU A 89 0.20 12.99 -2.32
CA GLU A 89 1.32 13.12 -3.26
C GLU A 89 2.63 13.48 -2.55
N LYS A 90 2.73 13.20 -1.26
CA LYS A 90 3.90 13.58 -0.46
C LYS A 90 4.76 12.36 -0.15
N SER A 91 6.01 12.63 0.23
CA SER A 91 6.92 11.59 0.72
C SER A 91 6.30 10.79 1.85
N PHE A 92 6.55 9.50 1.83
CA PHE A 92 6.05 8.56 2.82
C PHE A 92 7.17 8.15 3.77
N ILE A 93 6.88 8.16 5.06
CA ILE A 93 7.80 7.68 6.08
C ILE A 93 7.22 6.40 6.67
N VAL A 94 7.88 5.27 6.40
CA VAL A 94 7.49 3.97 6.94
C VAL A 94 8.15 3.79 8.32
N GLY A 95 7.40 3.25 9.26
CA GLY A 95 7.91 2.97 10.60
C GLY A 95 7.99 4.19 11.51
N ASP A 96 7.27 5.26 11.19
CA ASP A 96 7.20 6.48 12.01
C ASP A 96 6.76 6.19 13.45
N GLY A 97 5.85 5.23 13.65
CA GLY A 97 5.38 4.83 14.97
C GLY A 97 6.40 4.06 15.82
N VAL A 98 7.57 3.68 15.27
CA VAL A 98 8.64 2.96 15.98
C VAL A 98 9.95 3.74 16.02
N ASN A 99 9.93 5.03 15.76
CA ASN A 99 11.07 5.96 15.79
C ASN A 99 12.22 5.61 14.82
N LYS A 100 11.98 4.81 13.79
CA LYS A 100 12.96 4.46 12.75
C LYS A 100 12.34 4.64 11.37
N GLY A 101 12.03 5.87 11.01
CA GLY A 101 11.40 6.15 9.73
C GLY A 101 12.31 5.91 8.54
N ILE A 102 11.83 5.16 7.55
CA ILE A 102 12.45 5.06 6.23
C ILE A 102 11.66 5.96 5.30
N LYS A 103 12.33 6.96 4.75
CA LYS A 103 11.70 7.88 3.81
C LYS A 103 11.75 7.30 2.40
N LEU A 104 10.58 7.22 1.77
CA LEU A 104 10.41 6.86 0.37
C LEU A 104 9.72 7.99 -0.37
N ASP A 105 10.26 8.34 -1.54
CA ASP A 105 9.61 9.27 -2.44
C ASP A 105 8.68 8.49 -3.37
N ALA A 106 7.44 8.94 -3.47
CA ALA A 106 6.44 8.32 -4.33
C ALA A 106 5.59 9.39 -5.01
N ASP A 107 5.05 9.05 -6.16
CA ASP A 107 4.11 9.92 -6.88
C ASP A 107 2.77 9.96 -6.16
N PHE A 108 2.32 8.82 -5.64
CA PHE A 108 1.11 8.70 -4.84
C PHE A 108 1.34 7.76 -3.68
N ILE A 109 0.66 8.07 -2.59
CA ILE A 109 0.57 7.20 -1.43
C ILE A 109 -0.90 6.94 -1.17
N ILE A 110 -1.30 5.67 -1.14
CA ILE A 110 -2.67 5.25 -0.87
C ILE A 110 -2.69 4.50 0.45
N LYS A 111 -3.45 5.01 1.40
CA LYS A 111 -3.66 4.36 2.69
C LYS A 111 -5.12 3.93 2.82
N GLY A 112 -5.34 2.66 3.15
CA GLY A 112 -6.66 2.14 3.47
C GLY A 112 -6.83 2.02 4.98
N VAL A 113 -7.88 2.63 5.50
CA VAL A 113 -8.16 2.59 6.95
C VAL A 113 -8.89 1.30 7.27
N VAL A 114 -8.20 0.39 7.94
CA VAL A 114 -8.69 -0.97 8.22
C VAL A 114 -9.27 -1.13 9.62
N GLY A 115 -8.99 -0.20 10.53
CA GLY A 115 -9.45 -0.28 11.90
C GLY A 115 -9.23 1.03 12.65
N THR A 116 -9.56 1.02 13.94
CA THR A 116 -9.47 2.18 14.81
C THR A 116 -8.08 2.33 15.40
N ASN A 117 -7.57 3.56 15.41
CA ASN A 117 -6.32 3.88 16.08
C ASN A 117 -6.60 4.14 17.57
N HIS A 118 -5.93 3.37 18.41
CA HIS A 118 -5.93 3.52 19.88
C HIS A 118 -4.64 4.22 20.30
N THR A 119 -4.63 4.79 21.50
CA THR A 119 -3.42 5.40 22.05
C THR A 119 -2.43 4.34 22.57
N CYS A 120 -2.84 3.10 22.67
CA CYS A 120 -2.06 1.99 23.20
C CYS A 120 -1.59 1.08 22.06
N ILE A 121 -0.28 0.82 22.00
CA ILE A 121 0.34 -0.01 20.96
C ILE A 121 -0.24 -1.42 20.95
N GLU A 122 -0.48 -2.00 22.14
CA GLU A 122 -1.04 -3.36 22.24
C GLU A 122 -2.46 -3.45 21.71
N LYS A 123 -3.28 -2.43 21.95
CA LYS A 123 -4.64 -2.36 21.40
C LYS A 123 -4.60 -2.22 19.88
N ASN A 124 -3.65 -1.47 19.34
CA ASN A 124 -3.46 -1.34 17.89
C ASN A 124 -3.06 -2.67 17.26
N LYS A 125 -2.20 -3.44 17.91
CA LYS A 125 -1.85 -4.80 17.44
C LYS A 125 -3.07 -5.71 17.39
N LYS A 126 -3.91 -5.69 18.44
CA LYS A 126 -5.15 -6.47 18.48
C LYS A 126 -6.14 -6.02 17.39
N GLU A 127 -6.26 -4.71 17.18
CA GLU A 127 -7.09 -4.14 16.12
C GLU A 127 -6.68 -4.69 14.75
N LEU A 128 -5.39 -4.67 14.44
CA LEU A 128 -4.88 -5.19 13.17
C LEU A 128 -5.09 -6.71 13.03
N GLN A 129 -5.03 -7.46 14.12
CA GLN A 129 -5.26 -8.92 14.09
C GLN A 129 -6.72 -9.29 13.84
N ASN A 130 -7.66 -8.41 14.20
CA ASN A 130 -9.09 -8.69 14.20
C ASN A 130 -9.88 -7.85 13.20
N VAL A 131 -9.25 -7.36 12.16
CA VAL A 131 -9.91 -6.57 11.12
C VAL A 131 -10.96 -7.40 10.39
N ASP A 132 -12.09 -6.76 10.07
CA ASP A 132 -13.16 -7.38 9.30
C ASP A 132 -12.71 -7.61 7.85
N GLU A 133 -12.83 -8.84 7.40
CA GLU A 133 -12.47 -9.23 6.04
C GLU A 133 -13.28 -8.49 4.97
N LYS A 134 -14.53 -8.19 5.24
CA LYS A 134 -15.38 -7.41 4.33
C LYS A 134 -14.85 -6.00 4.13
N ILE A 135 -14.30 -5.39 5.18
CA ILE A 135 -13.68 -4.07 5.12
C ILE A 135 -12.43 -4.13 4.25
N LEU A 136 -11.57 -5.15 4.45
CA LEU A 136 -10.39 -5.34 3.61
C LEU A 136 -10.75 -5.47 2.13
N LYS A 137 -11.74 -6.29 1.81
CA LYS A 137 -12.20 -6.48 0.42
C LYS A 137 -12.77 -5.20 -0.18
N SER A 138 -13.54 -4.44 0.61
CA SER A 138 -14.09 -3.15 0.17
C SER A 138 -12.97 -2.16 -0.16
N ILE A 139 -11.96 -2.06 0.70
CA ILE A 139 -10.80 -1.19 0.48
C ILE A 139 -10.02 -1.63 -0.75
N MET A 140 -9.77 -2.94 -0.90
CA MET A 140 -9.08 -3.48 -2.07
C MET A 140 -9.79 -3.10 -3.36
N ASN A 141 -11.09 -3.26 -3.42
CA ASN A 141 -11.88 -2.91 -4.61
C ASN A 141 -11.78 -1.42 -4.94
N LYS A 142 -11.85 -0.55 -3.94
CA LYS A 142 -11.68 0.89 -4.12
C LYS A 142 -10.31 1.24 -4.71
N ILE A 143 -9.25 0.60 -4.22
CA ILE A 143 -7.89 0.85 -4.69
C ILE A 143 -7.72 0.33 -6.13
N ILE A 144 -8.22 -0.87 -6.43
CA ILE A 144 -8.16 -1.44 -7.78
C ILE A 144 -8.85 -0.52 -8.79
N GLU A 145 -10.01 0.05 -8.43
CA GLU A 145 -10.74 0.95 -9.29
C GLU A 145 -10.04 2.30 -9.50
N ILE A 146 -9.44 2.86 -8.45
CA ILE A 146 -8.87 4.21 -8.52
C ILE A 146 -7.48 4.24 -9.15
N LEU A 147 -6.68 3.18 -9.04
CA LEU A 147 -5.29 3.18 -9.51
C LEU A 147 -5.12 3.57 -10.98
N PRO A 148 -5.85 2.98 -11.94
CA PRO A 148 -5.71 3.37 -13.33
C PRO A 148 -6.09 4.84 -13.58
N ILE A 149 -7.08 5.35 -12.85
CA ILE A 149 -7.54 6.73 -12.97
C ILE A 149 -6.47 7.70 -12.47
N LEU A 150 -5.83 7.42 -11.34
CA LEU A 150 -4.76 8.25 -10.79
C LEU A 150 -3.57 8.36 -11.73
N VAL A 151 -3.16 7.24 -12.28
CA VAL A 151 -2.04 7.19 -13.24
C VAL A 151 -2.39 7.97 -14.50
N TRP A 152 -3.59 7.77 -15.03
CA TRP A 152 -4.04 8.42 -16.26
C TRP A 152 -4.15 9.95 -16.12
N LYS A 153 -4.72 10.43 -15.03
CA LYS A 153 -4.83 11.88 -14.76
C LYS A 153 -3.48 12.59 -14.76
N LYS A 154 -2.44 11.94 -14.24
CA LYS A 154 -1.10 12.52 -14.21
C LYS A 154 -0.48 12.65 -15.60
N TYR A 155 -0.93 11.86 -16.59
CA TYR A 155 -0.48 11.96 -17.98
C TYR A 155 -1.16 13.10 -18.74
N ILE A 156 -2.36 13.51 -18.33
CA ILE A 156 -3.17 14.53 -19.02
C ILE A 156 -3.04 15.90 -18.36
N GLY A 157 -2.85 15.91 -17.08
CA GLY A 157 -2.72 17.14 -16.30
C GLY A 157 -1.30 17.51 -16.09
#